data_314b529d9ef7c00531adfbe395b83eab
#
_entry.id   314b529d9ef7c00531adfbe395b83eab
#
_cell.length_a   1.000
_cell.length_b   1.000
_cell.length_c   1.000
_cell.angle_alpha   90.00
_cell.angle_beta   90.00
_cell.angle_gamma   90.00
#
_symmetry.space_group_name_H-M   'P 1'
#
loop_
_entity.id
_entity.type
_entity.pdbx_description
1 polymer ?
#
loop_
_entity_poly.entity_id
_entity_poly.type
_entity_poly.pdbx_seq_one_letter_code
_entity_poly.pdbx_strand_id
1 'polypeptide(L)'
;MGGFFGVASKKECVLDLFFGVDYHSHLGTRRAGMIIHDENKGFHRQIHSIENTPFRTKFEKDLVEFSGCTGIGCISDSDPQPLLVRSHLGLYAITTVGMVNNAAELIEKYFSDTGHQFMAQSSGKVNDTELVASLINQKEDLISGIQY
;
A
#
# COMPACT_ATOMS: atom_id res chain seq x y z
N MET A 1 -7.83 13.16 1.43
CA MET A 1 -7.28 12.67 2.72
C MET A 1 -7.25 11.15 2.71
N GLY A 2 -6.68 10.54 3.72
CA GLY A 2 -6.62 9.09 3.81
C GLY A 2 -6.19 8.64 5.20
N GLY A 3 -6.17 7.33 5.40
CA GLY A 3 -5.71 6.70 6.63
C GLY A 3 -5.19 5.30 6.33
N PHE A 4 -4.35 4.77 7.19
CA PHE A 4 -3.89 3.39 7.07
C PHE A 4 -3.96 2.68 8.43
N PHE A 5 -4.01 1.37 8.36
CA PHE A 5 -3.97 0.49 9.50
C PHE A 5 -3.07 -0.71 9.19
N GLY A 6 -2.28 -1.13 10.15
CA GLY A 6 -1.42 -2.30 10.05
C GLY A 6 -1.56 -3.22 11.24
N VAL A 7 -1.46 -4.50 11.02
CA VAL A 7 -1.54 -5.52 12.05
C VAL A 7 -0.50 -6.62 11.82
N ALA A 8 0.13 -7.04 12.90
CA ALA A 8 0.97 -8.23 12.97
C ALA A 8 0.58 -9.04 14.20
N SER A 9 0.28 -10.31 14.04
CA SER A 9 -0.27 -11.18 15.08
C SER A 9 0.36 -12.57 15.01
N LYS A 10 0.27 -13.31 16.09
CA LYS A 10 0.58 -14.75 16.13
C LYS A 10 -0.58 -15.63 15.64
N LYS A 11 -1.75 -15.03 15.44
CA LYS A 11 -2.98 -15.70 14.98
C LYS A 11 -3.49 -14.99 13.75
N GLU A 12 -4.43 -15.61 13.07
CA GLU A 12 -5.12 -14.97 11.97
C GLU A 12 -5.68 -13.60 12.35
N CYS A 13 -5.42 -12.58 11.53
CA CYS A 13 -5.73 -11.19 11.80
C CYS A 13 -6.59 -10.51 10.73
N VAL A 14 -7.24 -11.27 9.87
CA VAL A 14 -8.08 -10.74 8.78
C VAL A 14 -9.16 -9.79 9.28
N LEU A 15 -9.89 -10.19 10.32
CA LEU A 15 -10.95 -9.36 10.89
C LEU A 15 -10.39 -8.12 11.60
N ASP A 16 -9.25 -8.24 12.27
CA ASP A 16 -8.59 -7.08 12.91
C ASP A 16 -8.18 -6.06 11.86
N LEU A 17 -7.60 -6.53 10.73
CA LEU A 17 -7.26 -5.68 9.61
C LEU A 17 -8.51 -5.02 9.01
N PHE A 18 -9.54 -5.81 8.73
CA PHE A 18 -10.79 -5.32 8.15
C PHE A 18 -11.44 -4.22 8.99
N PHE A 19 -11.63 -4.47 10.27
CA PHE A 19 -12.24 -3.48 11.17
C PHE A 19 -11.33 -2.27 11.42
N GLY A 20 -10.01 -2.48 11.44
CA GLY A 20 -9.05 -1.39 11.56
C GLY A 20 -9.09 -0.44 10.37
N VAL A 21 -9.18 -0.97 9.15
CA VAL A 21 -9.35 -0.15 7.93
C VAL A 21 -10.73 0.49 7.86
N ASP A 22 -11.79 -0.26 8.21
CA ASP A 22 -13.16 0.25 8.26
C ASP A 22 -13.30 1.45 9.21
N TYR A 23 -12.64 1.40 10.36
CA TYR A 23 -12.60 2.53 11.29
C TYR A 23 -12.08 3.82 10.66
N HIS A 24 -11.16 3.70 9.69
CA HIS A 24 -10.59 4.82 8.93
C HIS A 24 -11.39 5.15 7.66
N SER A 25 -12.44 4.41 7.33
CA SER A 25 -13.18 4.56 6.06
C SER A 25 -13.82 5.95 5.86
N HIS A 26 -14.06 6.69 6.95
CA HIS A 26 -14.54 8.06 6.91
C HIS A 26 -13.47 9.10 6.51
N LEU A 27 -12.21 8.73 6.44
CA LEU A 27 -11.09 9.64 6.13
C LEU A 27 -10.86 9.86 4.63
N GLY A 28 -11.55 9.11 3.78
CA GLY A 28 -11.48 9.24 2.33
C GLY A 28 -12.73 8.70 1.65
N THR A 29 -12.89 9.05 0.38
CA THR A 29 -14.12 8.79 -0.36
C THR A 29 -13.94 8.01 -1.65
N ARG A 30 -12.71 7.79 -2.10
CA ARG A 30 -12.46 7.22 -3.43
C ARG A 30 -12.12 5.75 -3.42
N ARG A 31 -11.07 5.37 -2.70
CA ARG A 31 -10.53 4.01 -2.76
C ARG A 31 -10.16 3.49 -1.38
N ALA A 32 -10.25 2.19 -1.26
CA ALA A 32 -9.73 1.45 -0.14
C ALA A 32 -8.99 0.22 -0.64
N GLY A 33 -7.97 -0.21 0.10
CA GLY A 33 -7.23 -1.41 -0.22
C GLY A 33 -6.79 -2.13 1.03
N MET A 34 -6.68 -3.45 0.91
CA MET A 34 -6.15 -4.34 1.93
C MET A 34 -5.18 -5.32 1.30
N ILE A 35 -4.10 -5.63 1.99
CA ILE A 35 -3.19 -6.71 1.66
C ILE A 35 -2.85 -7.47 2.94
N ILE A 36 -2.88 -8.79 2.85
CA ILE A 36 -2.53 -9.67 3.96
C ILE A 36 -1.49 -10.69 3.48
N HIS A 37 -0.64 -11.12 4.37
CA HIS A 37 0.37 -12.13 4.10
C HIS A 37 0.11 -13.38 4.95
N ASP A 38 0.06 -14.51 4.25
CA ASP A 38 0.02 -15.86 4.80
C ASP A 38 1.32 -16.58 4.45
N GLU A 39 1.92 -17.27 5.40
CA GLU A 39 3.20 -17.97 5.20
C GLU A 39 3.12 -19.05 4.10
N ASN A 40 1.95 -19.65 3.92
CA ASN A 40 1.76 -20.73 2.93
C ASN A 40 1.22 -20.26 1.59
N LYS A 41 0.34 -19.21 1.61
CA LYS A 41 -0.36 -18.71 0.42
C LYS A 41 0.26 -17.44 -0.16
N GLY A 42 1.16 -16.80 0.60
CA GLY A 42 1.79 -15.53 0.21
C GLY A 42 0.86 -14.32 0.41
N PHE A 43 1.04 -13.32 -0.44
CA PHE A 43 0.28 -12.08 -0.37
C PHE A 43 -1.06 -12.20 -1.10
N HIS A 44 -2.13 -11.78 -0.43
CA HIS A 44 -3.44 -11.58 -1.02
C HIS A 44 -3.83 -10.09 -0.91
N ARG A 45 -4.17 -9.47 -2.05
CA ARG A 45 -4.46 -8.03 -2.14
C ARG A 45 -5.77 -7.76 -2.86
N GLN A 46 -6.59 -6.88 -2.29
CA GLN A 46 -7.78 -6.33 -2.94
C GLN A 46 -7.82 -4.81 -2.80
N ILE A 47 -8.24 -4.14 -3.87
CA ILE A 47 -8.44 -2.68 -3.92
C ILE A 47 -9.78 -2.43 -4.57
N HIS A 48 -10.62 -1.61 -3.92
CA HIS A 48 -11.94 -1.24 -4.41
C HIS A 48 -12.17 0.27 -4.42
N SER A 49 -13.00 0.73 -5.36
CA SER A 49 -13.63 2.03 -5.25
C SER A 49 -14.71 1.98 -4.17
N ILE A 50 -14.70 2.98 -3.28
CA ILE A 50 -15.70 3.16 -2.22
C ILE A 50 -16.56 4.43 -2.44
N GLU A 51 -16.50 5.02 -3.65
CA GLU A 51 -17.22 6.26 -3.99
C GLU A 51 -18.72 6.08 -3.87
N ASN A 52 -19.26 4.96 -4.34
CA ASN A 52 -20.70 4.72 -4.42
C ASN A 52 -21.17 3.58 -3.49
N THR A 53 -20.27 2.98 -2.73
CA THR A 53 -20.61 1.85 -1.87
C THR A 53 -19.67 1.84 -0.67
N PRO A 54 -20.17 1.71 0.56
CA PRO A 54 -19.37 1.69 1.76
C PRO A 54 -18.28 0.61 1.74
N PHE A 55 -17.17 0.88 2.42
CA PHE A 55 -16.04 -0.03 2.56
C PHE A 55 -16.47 -1.46 2.94
N ARG A 56 -17.28 -1.60 3.99
CA ARG A 56 -17.76 -2.92 4.45
C ARG A 56 -18.38 -3.75 3.35
N THR A 57 -19.32 -3.15 2.62
CA THR A 57 -20.06 -3.86 1.56
C THR A 57 -19.16 -4.32 0.42
N LYS A 58 -18.09 -3.55 0.14
CA LYS A 58 -17.12 -3.91 -0.91
C LYS A 58 -16.22 -5.05 -0.49
N PHE A 59 -15.68 -5.01 0.72
CA PHE A 59 -14.65 -5.94 1.18
C PHE A 59 -15.21 -7.19 1.88
N GLU A 60 -16.44 -7.16 2.36
CA GLU A 60 -17.04 -8.29 3.08
C GLU A 60 -17.01 -9.60 2.28
N LYS A 61 -17.17 -9.52 0.97
CA LYS A 61 -17.12 -10.68 0.07
C LYS A 61 -15.71 -11.24 -0.08
N ASP A 62 -14.71 -10.39 0.01
CA ASP A 62 -13.31 -10.78 -0.18
C ASP A 62 -12.73 -11.44 1.07
N LEU A 63 -13.35 -11.23 2.25
CA LEU A 63 -12.84 -11.78 3.51
C LEU A 63 -12.70 -13.31 3.50
N VAL A 64 -13.51 -14.00 2.71
CA VAL A 64 -13.44 -15.47 2.59
C VAL A 64 -12.16 -15.94 1.91
N GLU A 65 -11.54 -15.08 1.11
CA GLU A 65 -10.30 -15.37 0.38
C GLU A 65 -9.05 -14.94 1.15
N PHE A 66 -9.22 -14.03 2.11
CA PHE A 66 -8.12 -13.57 2.94
C PHE A 66 -7.76 -14.58 4.02
N SER A 67 -6.47 -14.79 4.23
CA SER A 67 -5.92 -15.49 5.39
C SER A 67 -4.54 -14.95 5.68
N GLY A 68 -4.13 -14.93 6.94
CA GLY A 68 -2.79 -14.51 7.32
C GLY A 68 -2.71 -13.84 8.68
N CYS A 69 -1.47 -13.65 9.10
CA CYS A 69 -1.12 -13.12 10.42
C CYS A 69 -0.53 -11.70 10.36
N THR A 70 -0.30 -11.17 9.17
CA THR A 70 0.29 -9.83 8.98
C THR A 70 -0.39 -9.15 7.81
N GLY A 71 -0.81 -7.92 8.00
CA GLY A 71 -1.47 -7.18 6.93
C GLY A 71 -1.44 -5.67 7.12
N ILE A 72 -1.63 -4.97 6.03
CA ILE A 72 -1.83 -3.52 5.99
C ILE A 72 -3.01 -3.18 5.10
N GLY A 73 -3.67 -2.09 5.40
CA GLY A 73 -4.72 -1.55 4.55
C GLY A 73 -4.80 -0.04 4.65
N CYS A 74 -5.43 0.57 3.68
CA CYS A 74 -5.56 2.01 3.63
C CYS A 74 -6.85 2.47 2.96
N ILE A 75 -7.21 3.69 3.29
CA ILE A 75 -8.15 4.53 2.57
C ILE A 75 -7.33 5.59 1.84
N SER A 76 -7.55 5.76 0.54
CA SER A 76 -6.79 6.69 -0.29
C SER A 76 -7.69 7.40 -1.29
N ASP A 77 -7.57 8.71 -1.36
CA ASP A 77 -8.23 9.53 -2.36
C ASP A 77 -7.35 9.78 -3.61
N SER A 78 -6.09 9.35 -3.56
CA SER A 78 -5.14 9.50 -4.65
C SER A 78 -4.97 8.19 -5.41
N ASP A 79 -3.93 7.48 -5.12
CA ASP A 79 -3.50 6.31 -5.89
C ASP A 79 -4.06 5.00 -5.33
N PRO A 80 -4.20 3.97 -6.17
CA PRO A 80 -4.54 2.62 -5.71
C PRO A 80 -3.44 2.07 -4.80
N GLN A 81 -3.80 1.69 -3.60
CA GLN A 81 -2.91 1.17 -2.55
C GLN A 81 -3.61 0.06 -1.76
N PRO A 82 -2.86 -0.82 -1.04
CA PRO A 82 -1.40 -0.93 -0.93
C PRO A 82 -0.72 -1.39 -2.22
N LEU A 83 0.55 -1.04 -2.40
CA LEU A 83 1.39 -1.61 -3.47
C LEU A 83 2.10 -2.86 -2.98
N LEU A 84 2.23 -3.84 -3.87
CA LEU A 84 3.07 -5.01 -3.68
C LEU A 84 4.34 -4.81 -4.52
N VAL A 85 5.48 -4.75 -3.85
CA VAL A 85 6.77 -4.41 -4.45
C VAL A 85 7.70 -5.61 -4.37
N ARG A 86 8.31 -5.94 -5.51
CA ARG A 86 9.40 -6.93 -5.59
C ARG A 86 10.70 -6.23 -5.94
N SER A 87 11.69 -6.36 -5.07
CA SER A 87 13.01 -5.77 -5.25
C SER A 87 14.12 -6.70 -4.73
N HIS A 88 15.35 -6.21 -4.68
CA HIS A 88 16.46 -6.91 -4.04
C HIS A 88 16.23 -7.12 -2.52
N LEU A 89 15.38 -6.31 -1.90
CA LEU A 89 14.95 -6.47 -0.51
C LEU A 89 13.93 -7.60 -0.31
N GLY A 90 13.52 -8.27 -1.39
CA GLY A 90 12.48 -9.27 -1.39
C GLY A 90 11.13 -8.75 -1.87
N LEU A 91 10.07 -9.45 -1.45
CA LEU A 91 8.68 -9.06 -1.73
C LEU A 91 8.08 -8.44 -0.47
N TYR A 92 7.58 -7.23 -0.58
CA TYR A 92 6.96 -6.52 0.54
C TYR A 92 5.75 -5.68 0.07
N ALA A 93 4.89 -5.38 1.01
CA ALA A 93 3.75 -4.49 0.79
C ALA A 93 4.00 -3.12 1.42
N ILE A 94 3.57 -2.06 0.75
CA ILE A 94 3.72 -0.69 1.22
C ILE A 94 2.44 0.12 0.99
N THR A 95 2.13 0.97 1.92
CA THR A 95 1.11 2.02 1.79
C THR A 95 1.62 3.33 2.38
N THR A 96 1.17 4.43 1.82
CA THR A 96 1.53 5.77 2.27
C THR A 96 0.28 6.64 2.38
N VAL A 97 0.29 7.54 3.36
CA VAL A 97 -0.71 8.59 3.50
C VAL A 97 0.04 9.90 3.66
N GLY A 98 0.02 10.72 2.63
CA GLY A 98 0.77 11.97 2.57
C GLY A 98 0.98 12.43 1.14
N MET A 99 1.82 13.46 0.99
CA MET A 99 2.23 14.01 -0.30
C MET A 99 3.74 14.25 -0.26
N VAL A 100 4.43 13.85 -1.31
CA VAL A 100 5.85 14.13 -1.50
C VAL A 100 5.96 15.47 -2.24
N ASN A 101 6.28 16.54 -1.51
CA ASN A 101 6.27 17.91 -2.05
C ASN A 101 7.27 18.14 -3.19
N ASN A 102 8.41 17.48 -3.14
CA ASN A 102 9.49 17.56 -4.14
C ASN A 102 9.56 16.33 -5.05
N ALA A 103 8.44 15.65 -5.29
CA ALA A 103 8.38 14.43 -6.08
C ALA A 103 9.00 14.58 -7.48
N ALA A 104 8.74 15.69 -8.17
CA ALA A 104 9.28 15.94 -9.50
C ALA A 104 10.82 15.98 -9.52
N GLU A 105 11.42 16.67 -8.55
CA GLU A 105 12.87 16.77 -8.39
C GLU A 105 13.49 15.40 -8.07
N LEU A 106 12.86 14.64 -7.17
CA LEU A 106 13.31 13.29 -6.82
C LEU A 106 13.24 12.33 -8.01
N ILE A 107 12.16 12.39 -8.79
CA ILE A 107 11.97 11.56 -9.97
C ILE A 107 13.05 11.87 -11.02
N GLU A 108 13.31 13.16 -11.30
CA GLU A 108 14.31 13.58 -12.26
C GLU A 108 15.71 13.12 -11.85
N LYS A 109 16.06 13.31 -10.58
CA LYS A 109 17.31 12.80 -10.02
C LYS A 109 17.41 11.28 -10.11
N TYR A 110 16.34 10.57 -9.78
CA TYR A 110 16.30 9.11 -9.80
C TYR A 110 16.48 8.54 -11.22
N PHE A 111 15.84 9.14 -12.22
CA PHE A 111 16.04 8.76 -13.62
C PHE A 111 17.47 9.02 -14.11
N SER A 112 18.05 10.15 -13.71
CA SER A 112 19.42 10.51 -14.12
C SER A 112 20.45 9.54 -13.57
N ASP A 113 20.26 9.08 -12.32
CA ASP A 113 21.24 8.26 -11.63
C ASP A 113 21.11 6.75 -11.93
N THR A 114 19.93 6.24 -12.18
CA THR A 114 19.67 4.80 -12.14
C THR A 114 19.01 4.21 -13.40
N GLY A 115 18.45 5.03 -14.28
CA GLY A 115 17.73 4.56 -15.48
C GLY A 115 16.47 3.73 -15.17
N HIS A 116 15.92 3.84 -13.96
CA HIS A 116 14.73 3.11 -13.56
C HIS A 116 13.45 3.62 -14.22
N GLN A 117 12.44 2.75 -14.26
CA GLN A 117 11.10 3.06 -14.77
C GLN A 117 10.09 2.99 -13.62
N PHE A 118 9.18 3.95 -13.57
CA PHE A 118 8.01 3.90 -12.71
C PHE A 118 6.84 3.28 -13.49
N MET A 119 6.19 2.28 -12.91
CA MET A 119 5.12 1.52 -13.57
C MET A 119 3.73 1.90 -13.08
N ALA A 120 3.60 2.32 -11.82
CA ALA A 120 2.31 2.74 -11.26
C ALA A 120 2.11 4.24 -11.49
N GLN A 121 1.35 4.59 -12.53
CA GLN A 121 1.04 5.97 -12.87
C GLN A 121 -0.46 6.22 -12.77
N SER A 122 -0.83 7.39 -12.27
CA SER A 122 -2.19 7.89 -12.29
C SER A 122 -2.24 9.20 -13.08
N SER A 123 -2.93 9.18 -14.23
CA SER A 123 -3.07 10.36 -15.10
C SER A 123 -1.74 10.96 -15.54
N GLY A 124 -0.73 10.14 -15.81
CA GLY A 124 0.60 10.58 -16.24
C GLY A 124 1.51 11.07 -15.10
N LYS A 125 1.07 10.97 -13.84
CA LYS A 125 1.90 11.22 -12.66
C LYS A 125 2.39 9.90 -12.08
N VAL A 126 3.62 9.90 -11.62
CA VAL A 126 4.17 8.78 -10.85
C VAL A 126 3.41 8.68 -9.53
N ASN A 127 3.08 7.45 -9.13
CA ASN A 127 2.46 7.17 -7.85
C ASN A 127 3.44 7.51 -6.71
N ASP A 128 3.04 8.38 -5.79
CA ASP A 128 3.88 8.80 -4.66
C ASP A 128 4.32 7.61 -3.80
N THR A 129 3.50 6.59 -3.67
CA THR A 129 3.84 5.36 -2.94
C THR A 129 4.92 4.56 -3.65
N GLU A 130 4.90 4.51 -4.99
CA GLU A 130 5.95 3.86 -5.78
C GLU A 130 7.27 4.64 -5.68
N LEU A 131 7.21 5.96 -5.68
CA LEU A 131 8.39 6.80 -5.47
C LEU A 131 9.02 6.53 -4.10
N VAL A 132 8.23 6.47 -3.03
CA VAL A 132 8.71 6.12 -1.69
C VAL A 132 9.34 4.72 -1.67
N ALA A 133 8.69 3.73 -2.29
CA ALA A 133 9.25 2.39 -2.42
C ALA A 133 10.59 2.38 -3.17
N SER A 134 10.72 3.20 -4.22
CA SER A 134 11.95 3.35 -4.98
C SER A 134 13.08 3.96 -4.15
N LEU A 135 12.77 4.92 -3.30
CA LEU A 135 13.75 5.50 -2.36
C LEU A 135 14.21 4.48 -1.31
N ILE A 136 13.26 3.71 -0.75
CA ILE A 136 13.58 2.61 0.19
C ILE A 136 14.52 1.61 -0.47
N ASN A 137 14.28 1.25 -1.72
CA ASN A 137 15.06 0.28 -2.48
C ASN A 137 16.49 0.76 -2.84
N GLN A 138 16.87 1.99 -2.53
CA GLN A 138 18.27 2.45 -2.71
C GLN A 138 19.21 1.95 -1.62
N LYS A 139 18.69 1.36 -0.56
CA LYS A 139 19.48 0.87 0.57
C LYS A 139 19.57 -0.66 0.58
N GLU A 140 20.53 -1.16 1.35
CA GLU A 140 20.82 -2.60 1.42
C GLU A 140 19.77 -3.40 2.18
N ASP A 141 19.04 -2.75 3.10
CA ASP A 141 17.97 -3.36 3.88
C ASP A 141 16.78 -2.42 4.05
N LEU A 142 15.63 -3.00 4.40
CA LEU A 142 14.36 -2.29 4.50
C LEU A 142 14.37 -1.21 5.60
N ILE A 143 15.00 -1.49 6.74
CA ILE A 143 15.01 -0.56 7.89
C ILE A 143 15.84 0.67 7.53
N SER A 144 17.04 0.48 6.99
CA SER A 144 17.89 1.57 6.52
C SER A 144 17.21 2.38 5.40
N GLY A 145 16.43 1.71 4.55
CA GLY A 145 15.63 2.35 3.51
C GLY A 145 14.53 3.26 4.04
N ILE A 146 13.83 2.82 5.09
CA ILE A 146 12.77 3.62 5.72
C ILE A 146 13.34 4.82 6.51
N GLN A 147 14.54 4.69 7.04
CA GLN A 147 15.22 5.74 7.79
C GLN A 147 15.91 6.79 6.90
N TYR A 148 16.04 6.53 5.61
CA TYR A 148 16.70 7.40 4.62
C TYR A 148 15.85 8.61 4.24
#